data_4aa54c388d3ef98485e0e3e2961e1096
#
_entry.id   4aa54c388d3ef98485e0e3e2961e1096
#
_cell.length_a   1.000
_cell.length_b   1.000
_cell.length_c   1.000
_cell.angle_alpha   90.00
_cell.angle_beta   90.00
_cell.angle_gamma   90.00
#
_symmetry.space_group_name_H-M   'P 1'
#
loop_
_entity.id
_entity.type
_entity.pdbx_description
1 polymer ?
#
loop_
_entity_poly.entity_id
_entity_poly.type
_entity_poly.pdbx_seq_one_letter_code
_entity_poly.pdbx_strand_id
1 'polypeptide(L)'
;MPGSSANLGPGFDCMAAAVSLKLELEVIETGRFAVESELPIAKGRENLCVRAFERLHPADAFTFGIRSEIPLAGGLGSSAAAIVAGTMAADHLFEMDIDLLAQSSAVEGHPDNVAASLLGGFVVCADGRATRFEPPTGLEALAVVPAEAVRTSAARAALAGQVALSDAVFNVAHAALLTLGLARGDWDLLARGLQDRLHQQQRSELFPRSYDLAMRAHELGALGATISGAGPTVLVWCFYEHTGAVAEALGSELDGWATLLRTPFESQGAYVVEL
;
A
#
# COMPACT_ATOMS: atom_id res chain seq x y z
N MET A 1 -5.40 -2.98 10.91
CA MET A 1 -4.67 -3.35 9.68
C MET A 1 -3.97 -2.12 9.15
N PRO A 2 -2.66 -2.13 8.96
CA PRO A 2 -1.98 -0.99 8.34
C PRO A 2 -2.31 -0.89 6.84
N GLY A 3 -2.30 0.34 6.33
CA GLY A 3 -2.24 0.61 4.91
C GLY A 3 -0.90 0.17 4.32
N SER A 4 -0.76 0.23 3.00
CA SER A 4 0.45 -0.21 2.34
C SER A 4 0.72 0.53 1.04
N SER A 5 1.99 0.68 0.70
CA SER A 5 2.45 1.15 -0.59
C SER A 5 3.11 0.00 -1.33
N ALA A 6 2.61 -0.34 -2.51
CA ALA A 6 3.15 -1.41 -3.33
C ALA A 6 4.05 -0.89 -4.45
N ASN A 7 4.74 -1.80 -5.10
CA ASN A 7 5.70 -1.62 -6.17
C ASN A 7 7.03 -0.97 -5.75
N LEU A 8 7.00 0.02 -4.89
CA LEU A 8 8.17 0.74 -4.35
C LEU A 8 9.17 1.18 -5.45
N GLY A 9 8.66 1.58 -6.62
CA GLY A 9 9.45 1.82 -7.82
C GLY A 9 9.68 0.52 -8.61
N PRO A 10 10.88 -0.10 -8.57
CA PRO A 10 11.24 -1.19 -9.47
C PRO A 10 10.62 -2.56 -9.12
N GLY A 11 9.99 -2.71 -7.94
CA GLY A 11 9.44 -3.97 -7.44
C GLY A 11 7.99 -4.22 -7.84
N PHE A 12 7.64 -3.99 -9.10
CA PHE A 12 6.29 -4.13 -9.62
C PHE A 12 5.67 -5.50 -9.31
N ASP A 13 4.47 -5.48 -8.67
CA ASP A 13 3.69 -6.65 -8.23
C ASP A 13 4.44 -7.63 -7.30
N CYS A 14 5.59 -7.24 -6.73
CA CYS A 14 6.35 -8.13 -5.84
C CYS A 14 6.88 -7.44 -4.56
N MET A 15 6.96 -6.11 -4.50
CA MET A 15 7.45 -5.40 -3.32
C MET A 15 6.39 -4.47 -2.76
N ALA A 16 6.29 -4.42 -1.43
CA ALA A 16 5.45 -3.44 -0.73
C ALA A 16 6.03 -3.09 0.64
N ALA A 17 5.51 -1.99 1.21
CA ALA A 17 5.78 -1.59 2.57
C ALA A 17 4.48 -1.22 3.29
N ALA A 18 4.36 -1.59 4.55
CA ALA A 18 3.28 -1.11 5.40
C ALA A 18 3.52 0.34 5.81
N VAL A 19 2.44 1.11 5.93
CA VAL A 19 2.44 2.51 6.37
C VAL A 19 1.52 2.70 7.57
N SER A 20 1.77 3.73 8.38
CA SER A 20 1.12 3.92 9.68
C SER A 20 -0.37 4.27 9.65
N LEU A 21 -0.95 4.53 8.49
CA LEU A 21 -2.40 4.73 8.33
C LEU A 21 -3.14 3.41 8.55
N LYS A 22 -4.19 3.40 9.37
CA LYS A 22 -4.84 2.15 9.80
C LYS A 22 -6.30 2.05 9.35
N LEU A 23 -6.72 0.82 9.10
CA LEU A 23 -8.10 0.40 9.04
C LEU A 23 -8.42 -0.45 10.29
N GLU A 24 -9.53 -0.15 10.94
CA GLU A 24 -10.08 -0.92 12.05
C GLU A 24 -11.39 -1.57 11.59
N LEU A 25 -11.54 -2.86 11.84
CA LEU A 25 -12.75 -3.63 11.65
C LEU A 25 -13.18 -4.22 12.98
N GLU A 26 -14.35 -3.86 13.43
CA GLU A 26 -15.05 -4.47 14.57
C GLU A 26 -16.13 -5.43 14.04
N VAL A 27 -16.16 -6.66 14.53
CA VAL A 27 -17.16 -7.66 14.14
C VAL A 27 -17.88 -8.16 15.39
N ILE A 28 -19.20 -7.96 15.45
CA ILE A 28 -20.03 -8.32 16.61
C ILE A 28 -21.16 -9.23 16.14
N GLU A 29 -21.36 -10.35 16.84
CA GLU A 29 -22.52 -11.20 16.63
C GLU A 29 -23.78 -10.55 17.25
N THR A 30 -24.63 -10.00 16.40
CA THR A 30 -25.84 -9.26 16.81
C THR A 30 -27.15 -9.97 16.41
N GLY A 31 -27.05 -11.13 15.75
CA GLY A 31 -28.16 -11.85 15.16
C GLY A 31 -28.73 -11.24 13.88
N ARG A 32 -28.09 -10.20 13.32
CA ARG A 32 -28.49 -9.55 12.07
C ARG A 32 -27.27 -9.04 11.29
N PHE A 33 -27.40 -9.01 9.97
CA PHE A 33 -26.39 -8.40 9.11
C PHE A 33 -26.51 -6.86 9.13
N ALA A 34 -25.40 -6.17 9.39
CA ALA A 34 -25.27 -4.72 9.19
C ALA A 34 -23.81 -4.32 8.89
N VAL A 35 -23.63 -3.20 8.19
CA VAL A 35 -22.33 -2.52 8.04
C VAL A 35 -22.48 -1.09 8.53
N GLU A 36 -21.69 -0.72 9.52
CA GLU A 36 -21.69 0.58 10.17
C GLU A 36 -20.37 1.31 9.86
N SER A 37 -20.45 2.48 9.26
CA SER A 37 -19.29 3.30 8.94
C SER A 37 -19.73 4.74 8.61
N GLU A 38 -18.89 5.71 8.94
CA GLU A 38 -19.03 7.10 8.49
C GLU A 38 -18.38 7.34 7.11
N LEU A 39 -17.57 6.38 6.65
CA LEU A 39 -16.88 6.48 5.36
C LEU A 39 -17.87 6.31 4.18
N PRO A 40 -17.56 6.91 3.01
CA PRO A 40 -18.35 6.74 1.80
C PRO A 40 -18.05 5.38 1.12
N ILE A 41 -18.26 4.29 1.84
CA ILE A 41 -18.03 2.91 1.39
C ILE A 41 -19.36 2.16 1.27
N ALA A 42 -19.35 1.06 0.55
CA ALA A 42 -20.49 0.16 0.44
C ALA A 42 -20.94 -0.34 1.83
N LYS A 43 -22.25 -0.33 2.09
CA LYS A 43 -22.85 -0.75 3.37
C LYS A 43 -23.63 -2.08 3.26
N GLY A 44 -23.46 -2.78 2.15
CA GLY A 44 -24.02 -4.08 1.86
C GLY A 44 -22.96 -5.17 1.78
N ARG A 45 -23.35 -6.33 1.23
CA ARG A 45 -22.46 -7.49 1.05
C ARG A 45 -21.35 -7.27 0.02
N GLU A 46 -21.44 -6.22 -0.79
CA GLU A 46 -20.38 -5.77 -1.71
C GLU A 46 -19.20 -5.08 -1.00
N ASN A 47 -19.30 -4.77 0.30
CA ASN A 47 -18.20 -4.25 1.10
C ASN A 47 -17.04 -5.26 1.14
N LEU A 48 -15.80 -4.79 0.98
CA LEU A 48 -14.63 -5.69 0.86
C LEU A 48 -14.34 -6.47 2.14
N CYS A 49 -14.55 -5.89 3.32
CA CYS A 49 -14.40 -6.62 4.58
C CYS A 49 -15.43 -7.75 4.67
N VAL A 50 -16.69 -7.46 4.33
CA VAL A 50 -17.77 -8.44 4.33
C VAL A 50 -17.52 -9.54 3.30
N ARG A 51 -17.18 -9.19 2.07
CA ARG A 51 -16.87 -10.15 1.01
C ARG A 51 -15.74 -11.10 1.40
N ALA A 52 -14.68 -10.57 2.03
CA ALA A 52 -13.56 -11.39 2.47
C ALA A 52 -13.98 -12.33 3.61
N PHE A 53 -14.76 -11.84 4.57
CA PHE A 53 -15.35 -12.63 5.65
C PHE A 53 -16.27 -13.73 5.11
N GLU A 54 -17.19 -13.40 4.17
CA GLU A 54 -18.17 -14.34 3.60
C GLU A 54 -17.56 -15.44 2.72
N ARG A 55 -16.33 -15.33 2.32
CA ARG A 55 -15.62 -16.46 1.68
C ARG A 55 -15.36 -17.62 2.65
N LEU A 56 -15.38 -17.35 3.93
CA LEU A 56 -15.05 -18.30 4.99
C LEU A 56 -16.27 -18.65 5.83
N HIS A 57 -17.13 -17.67 6.17
CA HIS A 57 -18.30 -17.87 7.01
C HIS A 57 -19.43 -16.90 6.63
N PRO A 58 -20.73 -17.33 6.65
CA PRO A 58 -21.85 -16.43 6.40
C PRO A 58 -21.87 -15.24 7.37
N ALA A 59 -22.18 -14.04 6.85
CA ALA A 59 -22.21 -12.80 7.62
C ALA A 59 -23.59 -12.46 8.22
N ASP A 60 -24.60 -13.31 8.06
CA ASP A 60 -26.01 -13.00 8.36
C ASP A 60 -26.28 -12.55 9.80
N ALA A 61 -25.51 -13.07 10.76
CA ALA A 61 -25.65 -12.78 12.18
C ALA A 61 -24.73 -11.66 12.69
N PHE A 62 -23.91 -11.03 11.83
CA PHE A 62 -22.85 -10.13 12.27
C PHE A 62 -23.07 -8.69 11.83
N THR A 63 -22.68 -7.76 12.71
CA THR A 63 -22.53 -6.34 12.42
C THR A 63 -21.05 -6.00 12.29
N PHE A 64 -20.71 -5.28 11.22
CA PHE A 64 -19.35 -4.88 10.85
C PHE A 64 -19.19 -3.37 11.05
N GLY A 65 -18.44 -2.94 12.07
CA GLY A 65 -18.06 -1.55 12.31
C GLY A 65 -16.73 -1.26 11.59
N ILE A 66 -16.69 -0.28 10.65
CA ILE A 66 -15.49 0.00 9.86
C ILE A 66 -15.06 1.45 10.03
N ARG A 67 -13.81 1.65 10.44
CA ARG A 67 -13.11 2.94 10.52
C ARG A 67 -11.81 2.86 9.74
N SER A 68 -11.40 3.92 9.06
CA SER A 68 -10.14 3.94 8.34
C SER A 68 -9.58 5.34 8.19
N GLU A 69 -8.27 5.46 8.39
CA GLU A 69 -7.45 6.63 8.05
C GLU A 69 -6.88 6.53 6.64
N ILE A 70 -6.96 5.35 6.01
CA ILE A 70 -6.36 5.09 4.69
C ILE A 70 -7.22 5.77 3.62
N PRO A 71 -6.68 6.69 2.81
CA PRO A 71 -7.41 7.32 1.71
C PRO A 71 -7.99 6.27 0.74
N LEU A 72 -9.27 6.44 0.39
CA LEU A 72 -9.94 5.53 -0.53
C LEU A 72 -9.44 5.75 -1.96
N ALA A 73 -9.17 4.67 -2.68
CA ALA A 73 -8.73 4.68 -4.08
C ALA A 73 -7.48 5.56 -4.37
N GLY A 74 -6.65 5.79 -3.34
CA GLY A 74 -5.43 6.60 -3.42
C GLY A 74 -4.15 5.83 -3.73
N GLY A 75 -4.17 4.50 -3.83
CA GLY A 75 -2.95 3.69 -4.01
C GLY A 75 -2.23 3.34 -2.70
N LEU A 76 -2.87 3.57 -1.52
CA LEU A 76 -2.32 3.27 -0.20
C LEU A 76 -2.87 1.96 0.41
N GLY A 77 -3.26 1.00 -0.40
CA GLY A 77 -3.60 -0.36 0.04
C GLY A 77 -4.92 -0.49 0.82
N SER A 78 -5.87 0.47 0.68
CA SER A 78 -7.17 0.42 1.39
C SER A 78 -7.97 -0.86 1.08
N SER A 79 -7.93 -1.36 -0.15
CA SER A 79 -8.57 -2.60 -0.57
C SER A 79 -7.95 -3.81 0.15
N ALA A 80 -6.64 -3.94 0.10
CA ALA A 80 -5.91 -5.03 0.74
C ALA A 80 -6.11 -5.03 2.27
N ALA A 81 -6.06 -3.87 2.92
CA ALA A 81 -6.32 -3.74 4.36
C ALA A 81 -7.74 -4.21 4.72
N ALA A 82 -8.76 -3.86 3.90
CA ALA A 82 -10.13 -4.29 4.11
C ALA A 82 -10.30 -5.81 3.93
N ILE A 83 -9.65 -6.39 2.92
CA ILE A 83 -9.69 -7.83 2.65
C ILE A 83 -8.98 -8.60 3.77
N VAL A 84 -7.79 -8.17 4.17
CA VAL A 84 -7.06 -8.78 5.30
C VAL A 84 -7.89 -8.72 6.57
N ALA A 85 -8.53 -7.58 6.86
CA ALA A 85 -9.39 -7.41 8.03
C ALA A 85 -10.55 -8.41 8.04
N GLY A 86 -11.28 -8.54 6.95
CA GLY A 86 -12.41 -9.47 6.84
C GLY A 86 -11.99 -10.94 6.91
N THR A 87 -10.91 -11.32 6.22
CA THR A 87 -10.38 -12.68 6.24
C THR A 87 -9.88 -13.06 7.64
N MET A 88 -9.12 -12.17 8.29
CA MET A 88 -8.56 -12.40 9.62
C MET A 88 -9.65 -12.44 10.71
N ALA A 89 -10.69 -11.62 10.59
CA ALA A 89 -11.82 -11.64 11.52
C ALA A 89 -12.57 -12.99 11.44
N ALA A 90 -12.82 -13.53 10.26
CA ALA A 90 -13.45 -14.83 10.12
C ALA A 90 -12.57 -15.96 10.64
N ASP A 91 -11.27 -15.95 10.29
CA ASP A 91 -10.31 -16.94 10.77
C ASP A 91 -10.25 -16.98 12.30
N HIS A 92 -10.14 -15.80 12.94
CA HIS A 92 -10.06 -15.67 14.39
C HIS A 92 -11.36 -16.12 15.09
N LEU A 93 -12.53 -15.64 14.62
CA LEU A 93 -13.82 -15.95 15.26
C LEU A 93 -14.19 -17.44 15.18
N PHE A 94 -13.74 -18.14 14.16
CA PHE A 94 -14.10 -19.54 13.92
C PHE A 94 -12.90 -20.51 14.04
N GLU A 95 -11.74 -20.02 14.53
CA GLU A 95 -10.53 -20.82 14.80
C GLU A 95 -10.15 -21.72 13.60
N MET A 96 -10.15 -21.14 12.38
CA MET A 96 -10.01 -21.92 11.15
C MET A 96 -8.57 -22.31 10.83
N ASP A 97 -7.56 -21.56 11.34
CA ASP A 97 -6.11 -21.75 11.12
C ASP A 97 -5.73 -21.83 9.62
N ILE A 98 -6.24 -20.87 8.85
CA ILE A 98 -6.03 -20.81 7.40
C ILE A 98 -4.77 -20.03 7.01
N ASP A 99 -4.28 -20.24 5.79
CA ASP A 99 -3.26 -19.37 5.18
C ASP A 99 -3.88 -18.01 4.80
N LEU A 100 -3.79 -17.03 5.72
CA LEU A 100 -4.34 -15.68 5.55
C LEU A 100 -3.76 -14.97 4.32
N LEU A 101 -2.46 -15.15 4.02
CA LEU A 101 -1.82 -14.55 2.86
C LEU A 101 -2.41 -15.10 1.56
N ALA A 102 -2.50 -16.41 1.44
CA ALA A 102 -3.05 -17.06 0.26
C ALA A 102 -4.53 -16.70 0.05
N GLN A 103 -5.36 -16.76 1.11
CA GLN A 103 -6.78 -16.45 1.03
C GLN A 103 -7.04 -15.00 0.66
N SER A 104 -6.36 -14.05 1.31
CA SER A 104 -6.52 -12.62 1.03
C SER A 104 -5.99 -12.25 -0.36
N SER A 105 -4.85 -12.83 -0.78
CA SER A 105 -4.28 -12.61 -2.13
C SER A 105 -5.20 -13.12 -3.24
N ALA A 106 -5.91 -14.24 -3.01
CA ALA A 106 -6.89 -14.77 -3.96
C ALA A 106 -8.11 -13.84 -4.15
N VAL A 107 -8.41 -12.98 -3.18
CA VAL A 107 -9.48 -11.97 -3.26
C VAL A 107 -8.99 -10.69 -3.92
N GLU A 108 -7.80 -10.20 -3.56
CA GLU A 108 -7.20 -8.95 -4.06
C GLU A 108 -6.68 -9.10 -5.48
N GLY A 109 -6.13 -10.26 -5.83
CA GLY A 109 -5.55 -10.56 -7.14
C GLY A 109 -4.03 -10.38 -7.22
N HIS A 110 -3.39 -9.82 -6.17
CA HIS A 110 -1.94 -9.68 -6.04
C HIS A 110 -1.50 -9.71 -4.57
N PRO A 111 -0.29 -10.24 -4.26
CA PRO A 111 0.09 -10.52 -2.88
C PRO A 111 0.74 -9.33 -2.13
N ASP A 112 1.29 -8.35 -2.83
CA ASP A 112 2.20 -7.34 -2.30
C ASP A 112 1.56 -6.46 -1.20
N ASN A 113 0.47 -5.73 -1.50
CA ASN A 113 -0.27 -4.93 -0.52
C ASN A 113 -0.84 -5.79 0.62
N VAL A 114 -1.34 -6.98 0.28
CA VAL A 114 -1.88 -7.96 1.25
C VAL A 114 -0.79 -8.36 2.24
N ALA A 115 0.38 -8.77 1.74
CA ALA A 115 1.51 -9.18 2.56
C ALA A 115 1.99 -8.04 3.47
N ALA A 116 2.11 -6.81 2.95
CA ALA A 116 2.51 -5.66 3.73
C ALA A 116 1.49 -5.33 4.83
N SER A 117 0.19 -5.35 4.53
CA SER A 117 -0.86 -5.11 5.52
C SER A 117 -0.89 -6.21 6.59
N LEU A 118 -0.71 -7.48 6.18
CA LEU A 118 -0.75 -8.62 7.09
C LEU A 118 0.48 -8.71 8.00
N LEU A 119 1.69 -8.51 7.44
CA LEU A 119 2.95 -8.79 8.13
C LEU A 119 3.64 -7.54 8.71
N GLY A 120 3.30 -6.35 8.21
CA GLY A 120 4.02 -5.12 8.51
C GLY A 120 5.40 -5.06 7.84
N GLY A 121 6.13 -3.97 8.05
CA GLY A 121 7.47 -3.77 7.52
C GLY A 121 7.52 -3.65 6.00
N PHE A 122 8.66 -4.01 5.44
CA PHE A 122 8.85 -4.20 4.01
C PHE A 122 8.68 -5.67 3.66
N VAL A 123 8.09 -5.96 2.51
CA VAL A 123 7.87 -7.32 2.03
C VAL A 123 8.35 -7.51 0.60
N VAL A 124 8.88 -8.70 0.32
CA VAL A 124 9.13 -9.19 -1.03
C VAL A 124 8.34 -10.48 -1.23
N CYS A 125 7.47 -10.50 -2.21
CA CYS A 125 6.58 -11.62 -2.53
C CYS A 125 7.10 -12.39 -3.74
N ALA A 126 7.26 -13.70 -3.57
CA ALA A 126 7.63 -14.63 -4.64
C ALA A 126 7.07 -16.02 -4.31
N ASP A 127 6.70 -16.78 -5.33
CA ASP A 127 6.28 -18.19 -5.20
C ASP A 127 5.16 -18.41 -4.17
N GLY A 128 4.21 -17.47 -4.08
CA GLY A 128 3.10 -17.52 -3.12
C GLY A 128 3.49 -17.26 -1.65
N ARG A 129 4.71 -16.80 -1.42
CA ARG A 129 5.25 -16.47 -0.09
C ARG A 129 5.66 -15.02 0.00
N ALA A 130 5.69 -14.46 1.21
CA ALA A 130 6.23 -13.15 1.48
C ALA A 130 7.42 -13.25 2.46
N THR A 131 8.51 -12.59 2.11
CA THR A 131 9.66 -12.38 3.01
C THR A 131 9.59 -10.98 3.55
N ARG A 132 9.45 -10.87 4.87
CA ARG A 132 9.37 -9.60 5.59
C ARG A 132 10.74 -9.18 6.14
N PHE A 133 11.01 -7.88 6.15
CA PHE A 133 12.14 -7.28 6.88
C PHE A 133 11.77 -5.92 7.47
N GLU A 134 12.53 -5.47 8.49
CA GLU A 134 12.23 -4.23 9.19
C GLU A 134 12.59 -3.00 8.36
N PRO A 135 11.82 -1.90 8.49
CA PRO A 135 12.25 -0.59 8.01
C PRO A 135 13.59 -0.20 8.64
N PRO A 136 14.58 0.29 7.86
CA PRO A 136 15.82 0.77 8.46
C PRO A 136 15.55 2.01 9.32
N THR A 137 16.23 2.06 10.48
CA THR A 137 16.09 3.20 11.41
C THR A 137 16.43 4.50 10.72
N GLY A 138 15.58 5.50 10.86
CA GLY A 138 15.75 6.81 10.24
C GLY A 138 15.15 6.96 8.85
N LEU A 139 14.55 5.91 8.29
CA LEU A 139 13.76 6.02 7.06
C LEU A 139 12.33 6.45 7.42
N GLU A 140 11.88 7.54 6.79
CA GLU A 140 10.50 8.03 6.88
C GLU A 140 9.88 8.18 5.50
N ALA A 141 8.56 8.29 5.48
CA ALA A 141 7.81 8.55 4.25
C ALA A 141 6.76 9.64 4.46
N LEU A 142 6.55 10.41 3.39
CA LEU A 142 5.42 11.32 3.22
C LEU A 142 4.59 10.83 2.05
N ALA A 143 3.27 10.89 2.17
CA ALA A 143 2.37 10.60 1.06
C ALA A 143 1.75 11.90 0.54
N VAL A 144 1.93 12.17 -0.74
CA VAL A 144 1.21 13.20 -1.47
C VAL A 144 0.02 12.54 -2.13
N VAL A 145 -1.17 12.81 -1.61
CA VAL A 145 -2.44 12.17 -2.02
C VAL A 145 -3.25 13.15 -2.86
N PRO A 146 -3.32 12.97 -4.20
CA PRO A 146 -4.16 13.78 -5.06
C PRO A 146 -5.65 13.68 -4.71
N ALA A 147 -6.40 14.76 -4.94
CA ALA A 147 -7.86 14.76 -4.77
C ALA A 147 -8.58 13.85 -5.79
N GLU A 148 -7.98 13.67 -6.96
CA GLU A 148 -8.53 12.82 -8.02
C GLU A 148 -8.04 11.38 -7.85
N ALA A 149 -8.98 10.44 -7.76
CA ALA A 149 -8.69 9.02 -7.64
C ALA A 149 -8.48 8.36 -9.02
N VAL A 150 -7.58 7.38 -9.09
CA VAL A 150 -7.39 6.55 -10.28
C VAL A 150 -7.77 5.11 -9.96
N ARG A 151 -8.60 4.50 -10.82
CA ARG A 151 -8.98 3.09 -10.65
C ARG A 151 -7.79 2.18 -10.97
N THR A 152 -7.54 1.19 -10.12
CA THR A 152 -6.47 0.18 -10.34
C THR A 152 -6.60 -0.52 -11.70
N SER A 153 -7.82 -0.80 -12.15
CA SER A 153 -8.07 -1.38 -13.49
C SER A 153 -7.59 -0.49 -14.63
N ALA A 154 -7.81 0.83 -14.54
CA ALA A 154 -7.31 1.78 -15.54
C ALA A 154 -5.78 1.86 -15.54
N ALA A 155 -5.18 1.90 -14.35
CA ALA A 155 -3.72 1.91 -14.20
C ALA A 155 -3.07 0.60 -14.72
N ARG A 156 -3.73 -0.55 -14.57
CA ARG A 156 -3.25 -1.82 -15.17
C ARG A 156 -3.44 -1.85 -16.68
N ALA A 157 -4.55 -1.33 -17.19
CA ALA A 157 -4.80 -1.25 -18.64
C ALA A 157 -3.82 -0.32 -19.39
N ALA A 158 -3.20 0.63 -18.70
CA ALA A 158 -2.18 1.51 -19.28
C ALA A 158 -0.82 0.82 -19.48
N LEU A 159 -0.61 -0.38 -18.91
CA LEU A 159 0.63 -1.10 -19.04
C LEU A 159 0.74 -1.85 -20.36
N ALA A 160 1.90 -1.79 -21.00
CA ALA A 160 2.19 -2.58 -22.18
C ALA A 160 2.28 -4.08 -21.83
N GLY A 161 1.77 -4.93 -22.72
CA GLY A 161 1.87 -6.39 -22.55
C GLY A 161 3.28 -6.96 -22.76
N GLN A 162 4.23 -6.12 -23.22
CA GLN A 162 5.63 -6.48 -23.45
C GLN A 162 6.52 -5.31 -23.08
N VAL A 163 7.71 -5.61 -22.57
CA VAL A 163 8.73 -4.62 -22.22
C VAL A 163 10.06 -4.94 -22.91
N ALA A 164 10.88 -3.93 -23.16
CA ALA A 164 12.21 -4.15 -23.70
C ALA A 164 13.08 -4.90 -22.70
N LEU A 165 13.94 -5.81 -23.17
CA LEU A 165 14.85 -6.56 -22.30
C LEU A 165 15.74 -5.63 -21.48
N SER A 166 16.17 -4.50 -22.05
CA SER A 166 16.96 -3.47 -21.35
C SER A 166 16.23 -2.88 -20.14
N ASP A 167 14.91 -2.68 -20.24
CA ASP A 167 14.10 -2.14 -19.15
C ASP A 167 13.82 -3.20 -18.07
N ALA A 168 13.64 -4.46 -18.48
CA ALA A 168 13.57 -5.57 -17.56
C ALA A 168 14.89 -5.72 -16.75
N VAL A 169 16.05 -5.69 -17.42
CA VAL A 169 17.37 -5.71 -16.76
C VAL A 169 17.56 -4.52 -15.83
N PHE A 170 17.12 -3.32 -16.26
CA PHE A 170 17.15 -2.12 -15.42
C PHE A 170 16.36 -2.34 -14.11
N ASN A 171 15.11 -2.79 -14.19
CA ASN A 171 14.28 -3.01 -13.01
C ASN A 171 14.82 -4.11 -12.08
N VAL A 172 15.32 -5.21 -12.63
CA VAL A 172 15.98 -6.27 -11.83
C VAL A 172 17.15 -5.71 -11.03
N ALA A 173 18.01 -4.89 -11.67
CA ALA A 173 19.14 -4.28 -10.99
C ALA A 173 18.72 -3.27 -9.90
N HIS A 174 17.69 -2.42 -10.19
CA HIS A 174 17.24 -1.40 -9.26
C HIS A 174 16.43 -2.02 -8.09
N ALA A 175 15.65 -3.07 -8.32
CA ALA A 175 14.99 -3.83 -7.25
C ALA A 175 16.02 -4.47 -6.30
N ALA A 176 17.12 -5.01 -6.84
CA ALA A 176 18.21 -5.55 -6.04
C ALA A 176 18.93 -4.45 -5.23
N LEU A 177 19.21 -3.27 -5.83
CA LEU A 177 19.79 -2.12 -5.14
C LEU A 177 18.86 -1.62 -4.02
N LEU A 178 17.56 -1.47 -4.29
CA LEU A 178 16.57 -1.05 -3.31
C LEU A 178 16.52 -2.01 -2.12
N THR A 179 16.40 -3.31 -2.39
CA THR A 179 16.37 -4.34 -1.34
C THR A 179 17.64 -4.32 -0.50
N LEU A 180 18.81 -4.19 -1.15
CA LEU A 180 20.09 -4.13 -0.44
C LEU A 180 20.23 -2.83 0.38
N GLY A 181 19.81 -1.70 -0.16
CA GLY A 181 19.78 -0.41 0.52
C GLY A 181 18.89 -0.44 1.77
N LEU A 182 17.68 -0.97 1.64
CA LEU A 182 16.75 -1.15 2.75
C LEU A 182 17.30 -2.09 3.83
N ALA A 183 17.82 -3.25 3.43
CA ALA A 183 18.35 -4.25 4.37
C ALA A 183 19.61 -3.78 5.14
N ARG A 184 20.38 -2.85 4.57
CA ARG A 184 21.61 -2.32 5.17
C ARG A 184 21.48 -0.95 5.81
N GLY A 185 20.36 -0.23 5.56
CA GLY A 185 20.25 1.19 5.87
C GLY A 185 21.23 2.06 5.06
N ASP A 186 21.53 1.66 3.82
CA ASP A 186 22.41 2.38 2.92
C ASP A 186 21.59 3.33 2.03
N TRP A 187 21.65 4.61 2.37
CA TRP A 187 20.81 5.65 1.74
C TRP A 187 21.16 5.91 0.28
N ASP A 188 22.43 5.76 -0.14
CA ASP A 188 22.83 5.89 -1.54
C ASP A 188 22.25 4.75 -2.38
N LEU A 189 22.41 3.51 -1.92
CA LEU A 189 21.82 2.35 -2.59
C LEU A 189 20.30 2.45 -2.65
N LEU A 190 19.66 2.91 -1.57
CA LEU A 190 18.20 3.08 -1.51
C LEU A 190 17.76 4.12 -2.55
N ALA A 191 18.33 5.33 -2.53
CA ALA A 191 17.97 6.42 -3.45
C ALA A 191 18.14 6.00 -4.92
N ARG A 192 19.25 5.34 -5.25
CA ARG A 192 19.50 4.80 -6.60
C ARG A 192 18.51 3.69 -6.96
N GLY A 193 18.11 2.88 -5.96
CA GLY A 193 17.21 1.76 -6.14
C GLY A 193 15.75 2.13 -6.44
N LEU A 194 15.30 3.36 -6.17
CA LEU A 194 13.91 3.79 -6.37
C LEU A 194 13.49 3.96 -7.84
N GLN A 195 14.41 3.81 -8.78
CA GLN A 195 14.17 4.03 -10.22
C GLN A 195 13.37 2.87 -10.85
N ASP A 196 12.44 3.21 -11.75
CA ASP A 196 11.58 2.26 -12.45
C ASP A 196 11.47 2.58 -13.94
N ARG A 197 11.39 1.54 -14.78
CA ARG A 197 11.11 1.61 -16.22
C ARG A 197 9.98 0.70 -16.67
N LEU A 198 9.29 0.03 -15.74
CA LEU A 198 8.22 -0.90 -16.11
C LEU A 198 6.84 -0.29 -16.03
N HIS A 199 6.53 0.52 -15.02
CA HIS A 199 5.14 0.88 -14.77
C HIS A 199 4.87 2.37 -14.56
N GLN A 200 5.76 3.12 -13.88
CA GLN A 200 5.44 4.51 -13.50
C GLN A 200 5.31 5.43 -14.72
N GLN A 201 6.25 5.34 -15.65
CA GLN A 201 6.23 6.15 -16.88
C GLN A 201 5.00 5.80 -17.76
N GLN A 202 4.65 4.53 -17.88
CA GLN A 202 3.51 4.10 -18.70
C GLN A 202 2.17 4.61 -18.15
N ARG A 203 2.10 4.92 -16.86
CA ARG A 203 0.92 5.46 -16.17
C ARG A 203 0.93 6.98 -16.04
N SER A 204 1.99 7.65 -16.49
CA SER A 204 2.19 9.10 -16.27
C SER A 204 1.05 9.97 -16.82
N GLU A 205 0.40 9.57 -17.91
CA GLU A 205 -0.74 10.29 -18.48
C GLU A 205 -1.98 10.25 -17.59
N LEU A 206 -2.12 9.26 -16.72
CA LEU A 206 -3.25 9.15 -15.80
C LEU A 206 -3.11 10.11 -14.61
N PHE A 207 -1.89 10.48 -14.24
CA PHE A 207 -1.59 11.35 -13.11
C PHE A 207 -0.30 12.17 -13.34
N PRO A 208 -0.30 13.09 -14.32
CA PRO A 208 0.91 13.77 -14.77
C PRO A 208 1.61 14.59 -13.66
N ARG A 209 0.84 15.24 -12.77
CA ARG A 209 1.39 16.00 -11.64
C ARG A 209 2.10 15.09 -10.62
N SER A 210 1.52 13.94 -10.32
CA SER A 210 2.14 12.95 -9.42
C SER A 210 3.43 12.39 -10.02
N TYR A 211 3.42 12.08 -11.32
CA TYR A 211 4.60 11.57 -11.99
C TYR A 211 5.73 12.61 -12.04
N ASP A 212 5.42 13.85 -12.41
CA ASP A 212 6.38 14.96 -12.40
C ASP A 212 7.00 15.14 -11.01
N LEU A 213 6.16 15.21 -9.96
CA LEU A 213 6.63 15.31 -8.58
C LEU A 213 7.54 14.14 -8.18
N ALA A 214 7.16 12.91 -8.55
CA ALA A 214 7.98 11.73 -8.23
C ALA A 214 9.37 11.79 -8.86
N MET A 215 9.47 12.30 -10.11
CA MET A 215 10.74 12.40 -10.82
C MET A 215 11.70 13.46 -10.24
N ARG A 216 11.18 14.54 -9.68
CA ARG A 216 11.98 15.66 -9.15
C ARG A 216 12.00 15.79 -7.62
N ALA A 217 11.43 14.83 -6.89
CA ALA A 217 11.38 14.87 -5.42
C ALA A 217 12.75 15.03 -4.74
N HIS A 218 13.82 14.54 -5.38
CA HIS A 218 15.19 14.69 -4.90
C HIS A 218 15.65 16.18 -4.89
N GLU A 219 15.11 17.04 -5.77
CA GLU A 219 15.37 18.48 -5.80
C GLU A 219 14.80 19.19 -4.58
N LEU A 220 13.78 18.57 -3.93
CA LEU A 220 13.16 19.05 -2.70
C LEU A 220 13.83 18.50 -1.42
N GLY A 221 14.96 17.77 -1.57
CA GLY A 221 15.73 17.22 -0.46
C GLY A 221 15.31 15.82 -0.01
N ALA A 222 14.39 15.16 -0.73
CA ALA A 222 14.04 13.76 -0.48
C ALA A 222 15.14 12.80 -0.99
N LEU A 223 15.16 11.57 -0.45
CA LEU A 223 15.96 10.47 -1.03
C LEU A 223 15.48 10.12 -2.45
N GLY A 224 14.22 10.32 -2.72
CA GLY A 224 13.51 10.09 -3.96
C GLY A 224 12.03 9.93 -3.72
N ALA A 225 11.28 9.58 -4.76
CA ALA A 225 9.87 9.26 -4.62
C ALA A 225 9.43 8.18 -5.62
N THR A 226 8.33 7.52 -5.29
CA THR A 226 7.72 6.48 -6.12
C THR A 226 6.21 6.65 -6.18
N ILE A 227 5.59 6.22 -7.26
CA ILE A 227 4.14 6.10 -7.31
C ILE A 227 3.71 4.91 -6.45
N SER A 228 2.82 5.16 -5.50
CA SER A 228 2.31 4.15 -4.59
C SER A 228 1.29 3.24 -5.28
N GLY A 229 1.61 1.97 -5.40
CA GLY A 229 0.75 0.97 -6.03
C GLY A 229 0.32 1.33 -7.45
N ALA A 230 -0.98 1.46 -7.69
CA ALA A 230 -1.54 1.90 -8.96
C ALA A 230 -1.50 3.43 -9.16
N GLY A 231 -1.13 4.18 -8.14
CA GLY A 231 -1.26 5.63 -8.08
C GLY A 231 -2.67 6.08 -7.67
N PRO A 232 -2.93 7.39 -7.66
CA PRO A 232 -2.06 8.50 -8.04
C PRO A 232 -1.14 9.00 -6.91
N THR A 233 -1.22 8.45 -5.70
CA THR A 233 -0.39 8.88 -4.56
C THR A 233 1.09 8.73 -4.86
N VAL A 234 1.86 9.75 -4.49
CA VAL A 234 3.32 9.74 -4.49
C VAL A 234 3.82 9.45 -3.09
N LEU A 235 4.59 8.38 -2.92
CA LEU A 235 5.31 8.10 -1.69
C LEU A 235 6.70 8.74 -1.79
N VAL A 236 6.95 9.75 -0.97
CA VAL A 236 8.21 10.49 -0.90
C VAL A 236 9.05 9.92 0.23
N TRP A 237 10.25 9.45 -0.08
CA TRP A 237 11.16 8.76 0.82
C TRP A 237 12.13 9.76 1.43
N CYS A 238 12.20 9.81 2.74
CA CYS A 238 12.98 10.80 3.47
C CYS A 238 13.92 10.15 4.47
N PHE A 239 15.08 10.74 4.66
CA PHE A 239 15.83 10.54 5.88
C PHE A 239 15.22 11.43 6.98
N TYR A 240 15.05 10.91 8.20
CA TYR A 240 14.24 11.54 9.25
C TYR A 240 14.64 13.01 9.55
N GLU A 241 15.95 13.34 9.49
CA GLU A 241 16.43 14.71 9.73
C GLU A 241 15.95 15.71 8.68
N HIS A 242 15.63 15.25 7.48
CA HIS A 242 15.21 16.08 6.36
C HIS A 242 13.69 16.12 6.17
N THR A 243 12.94 15.22 6.82
CA THR A 243 11.48 15.06 6.60
C THR A 243 10.72 16.36 6.80
N GLY A 244 11.08 17.19 7.81
CA GLY A 244 10.44 18.48 8.05
C GLY A 244 10.63 19.49 6.91
N ALA A 245 11.86 19.63 6.43
CA ALA A 245 12.20 20.53 5.31
C ALA A 245 11.55 20.07 3.99
N VAL A 246 11.55 18.76 3.74
CA VAL A 246 10.88 18.18 2.56
C VAL A 246 9.37 18.40 2.63
N ALA A 247 8.75 18.24 3.81
CA ALA A 247 7.33 18.48 3.99
C ALA A 247 6.95 19.95 3.74
N GLU A 248 7.78 20.90 4.18
CA GLU A 248 7.58 22.33 3.93
C GLU A 248 7.71 22.66 2.43
N ALA A 249 8.75 22.15 1.77
CA ALA A 249 8.95 22.32 0.34
C ALA A 249 7.79 21.76 -0.48
N LEU A 250 7.34 20.52 -0.16
CA LEU A 250 6.17 19.91 -0.78
C LEU A 250 4.92 20.75 -0.55
N GLY A 251 4.67 21.22 0.68
CA GLY A 251 3.50 22.04 1.03
C GLY A 251 3.35 23.27 0.14
N SER A 252 4.47 23.89 -0.27
CA SER A 252 4.46 25.05 -1.18
C SER A 252 4.15 24.67 -2.63
N GLU A 253 4.31 23.42 -3.04
CA GLU A 253 4.08 22.97 -4.41
C GLU A 253 2.71 22.36 -4.65
N LEU A 254 2.03 21.92 -3.59
CA LEU A 254 0.78 21.17 -3.75
C LEU A 254 -0.41 22.03 -4.22
N ASP A 255 -0.39 23.34 -3.95
CA ASP A 255 -1.38 24.32 -4.47
C ASP A 255 -2.84 23.76 -4.52
N GLY A 256 -3.25 23.04 -3.48
CA GLY A 256 -4.59 22.48 -3.32
C GLY A 256 -4.97 21.29 -4.21
N TRP A 257 -4.07 20.79 -5.08
CA TRP A 257 -4.38 19.60 -5.90
C TRP A 257 -4.20 18.26 -5.16
N ALA A 258 -3.44 18.27 -4.06
CA ALA A 258 -3.18 17.09 -3.25
C ALA A 258 -3.08 17.46 -1.76
N THR A 259 -3.26 16.46 -0.92
CA THR A 259 -3.04 16.54 0.53
C THR A 259 -1.72 15.87 0.88
N LEU A 260 -0.92 16.51 1.76
CA LEU A 260 0.30 15.92 2.31
C LEU A 260 -0.03 15.21 3.61
N LEU A 261 0.32 13.93 3.69
CA LEU A 261 0.20 13.12 4.89
C LEU A 261 1.58 12.64 5.35
N ARG A 262 1.84 12.69 6.65
CA ARG A 262 2.98 11.97 7.23
C ARG A 262 2.59 10.51 7.39
N THR A 263 3.31 9.62 6.72
CA THR A 263 3.01 8.19 6.66
C THR A 263 4.26 7.37 6.94
N PRO A 264 4.79 7.38 8.19
CA PRO A 264 5.93 6.55 8.53
C PRO A 264 5.70 5.09 8.14
N PHE A 265 6.77 4.37 7.83
CA PHE A 265 6.68 2.94 7.62
C PHE A 265 6.29 2.24 8.93
N GLU A 266 5.39 1.27 8.85
CA GLU A 266 4.82 0.57 9.99
C GLU A 266 5.44 -0.82 10.12
N SER A 267 6.09 -1.09 11.25
CA SER A 267 6.70 -2.39 11.50
C SER A 267 5.68 -3.46 11.89
N GLN A 268 4.58 -3.05 12.54
CA GLN A 268 3.56 -3.98 13.00
C GLN A 268 2.55 -4.27 11.89
N GLY A 269 2.32 -5.55 11.61
CA GLY A 269 1.27 -6.00 10.71
C GLY A 269 -0.12 -5.99 11.35
N ALA A 270 -1.04 -6.70 10.71
CA ALA A 270 -2.39 -6.90 11.20
C ALA A 270 -2.40 -7.62 12.56
N TYR A 271 -3.29 -7.24 13.44
CA TYR A 271 -3.51 -7.92 14.73
C TYR A 271 -4.98 -7.86 15.13
N VAL A 272 -5.39 -8.79 16.00
CA VAL A 272 -6.73 -8.83 16.59
C VAL A 272 -6.65 -8.41 18.05
N VAL A 273 -7.70 -7.74 18.52
CA VAL A 273 -7.93 -7.39 19.92
C VAL A 273 -9.33 -7.87 20.28
N GLU A 274 -9.46 -8.66 21.32
CA GLU A 274 -10.76 -9.01 21.90
C GLU A 274 -11.28 -7.84 22.73
N LEU A 275 -12.57 -7.52 22.59
CA LEU A 275 -13.24 -6.38 23.24
C LEU A 275 -14.01 -6.82 24.50
#